data_9bb74b6dab929a3223f0fea7537cc9a6
#
_entry.id   9bb74b6dab929a3223f0fea7537cc9a6
#
_cell.length_a   1.000
_cell.length_b   1.000
_cell.length_c   1.000
_cell.angle_alpha   90.00
_cell.angle_beta   90.00
_cell.angle_gamma   90.00
#
_symmetry.space_group_name_H-M   'P 1'
#
loop_
_entity.id
_entity.type
_entity.pdbx_description
1 polymer ?
#
loop_
_entity_poly.entity_id
_entity_poly.type
_entity_poly.pdbx_seq_one_letter_code
_entity_poly.pdbx_strand_id
1 'polypeptide(L)'
;KPKKVKASLLNFPSKDFIYSEPYGSVLIITPWNYPFQLAIAPMIAAIAAGNTVVLKPSEHTENTSKLLESIISSVFKPEHVKVIEGGIPETNLLLKERWDYIFFTGSVAVGKIVAKAAAPFLTPITLELGGKNPCIIDNTMSTQLIAKRLVWGKFINAGQTCIAPDYLLVHSSVKKQLISDLKKEIISAYGDNPQESPDYPRIINTKNLSRLTSMLEDSKVIFGGHIDTTDCYLAPT
;
A
#
# COMPACT_ATOMS: atom_id res chain seq x y z
N LYS A 1 29.37 7.85 -2.46
CA LYS A 1 30.50 8.71 -2.87
C LYS A 1 30.04 10.14 -3.02
N PRO A 2 30.84 11.14 -2.61
CA PRO A 2 30.49 12.56 -2.79
C PRO A 2 30.26 12.88 -4.26
N LYS A 3 29.21 13.66 -4.53
CA LYS A 3 28.93 14.16 -5.90
C LYS A 3 29.51 15.55 -6.03
N LYS A 4 30.53 15.70 -6.89
CA LYS A 4 31.07 17.02 -7.21
C LYS A 4 30.02 17.86 -7.94
N VAL A 5 29.83 19.10 -7.51
CA VAL A 5 28.96 20.09 -8.14
C VAL A 5 29.78 21.28 -8.65
N LYS A 6 29.19 22.10 -9.52
CA LYS A 6 29.84 23.29 -10.05
C LYS A 6 29.91 24.36 -8.96
N ALA A 7 31.09 24.76 -8.58
CA ALA A 7 31.30 25.87 -7.66
C ALA A 7 30.93 27.21 -8.31
N SER A 8 30.47 28.16 -7.50
CA SER A 8 30.28 29.54 -7.94
C SER A 8 31.62 30.19 -8.27
N LEU A 9 31.68 31.04 -9.31
CA LEU A 9 32.87 31.82 -9.63
C LEU A 9 33.28 32.74 -8.48
N LEU A 10 32.33 33.17 -7.66
CA LEU A 10 32.59 33.99 -6.46
C LEU A 10 33.42 33.24 -5.40
N ASN A 11 33.40 31.92 -5.40
CA ASN A 11 34.09 31.08 -4.45
C ASN A 11 35.36 30.42 -5.06
N PHE A 12 35.81 30.88 -6.23
CA PHE A 12 37.02 30.35 -6.85
C PHE A 12 38.25 30.59 -5.92
N PRO A 13 39.09 29.55 -5.65
CA PRO A 13 39.19 28.24 -6.34
C PRO A 13 38.53 27.07 -5.58
N SER A 14 37.39 27.26 -4.95
CA SER A 14 36.68 26.21 -4.18
C SER A 14 36.29 25.00 -5.05
N LYS A 15 36.11 23.86 -4.35
CA LYS A 15 35.52 22.63 -4.93
C LYS A 15 34.33 22.25 -4.06
N ASP A 16 33.14 22.26 -4.64
CA ASP A 16 31.90 22.00 -3.93
C ASP A 16 31.42 20.56 -4.15
N PHE A 17 30.93 19.92 -3.12
CA PHE A 17 30.46 18.55 -3.12
C PHE A 17 29.14 18.44 -2.36
N ILE A 18 28.28 17.52 -2.84
CA ILE A 18 27.11 17.06 -2.11
C ILE A 18 27.44 15.72 -1.46
N TYR A 19 27.25 15.63 -0.17
CA TYR A 19 27.35 14.39 0.62
C TYR A 19 25.95 13.93 0.99
N SER A 20 25.66 12.65 0.76
CA SER A 20 24.43 12.03 1.29
C SER A 20 24.73 11.45 2.66
N GLU A 21 23.91 11.80 3.64
CA GLU A 21 24.00 11.34 5.02
C GLU A 21 22.69 10.63 5.41
N PRO A 22 22.72 9.63 6.31
CA PRO A 22 21.50 9.03 6.85
C PRO A 22 20.73 10.07 7.68
N TYR A 23 19.43 9.87 7.80
CA TYR A 23 18.60 10.67 8.71
C TYR A 23 18.92 10.38 10.18
N GLY A 24 19.17 9.11 10.53
CA GLY A 24 19.39 8.64 11.90
C GLY A 24 18.44 7.51 12.28
N SER A 25 17.52 7.75 13.23
CA SER A 25 16.50 6.81 13.66
C SER A 25 15.23 6.96 12.82
N VAL A 26 14.82 5.88 12.16
CA VAL A 26 13.66 5.85 11.25
C VAL A 26 12.55 4.97 11.81
N LEU A 27 11.35 5.52 11.93
CA LEU A 27 10.13 4.74 12.20
C LEU A 27 9.46 4.37 10.89
N ILE A 28 9.20 3.08 10.68
CA ILE A 28 8.45 2.55 9.53
C ILE A 28 7.17 1.91 10.03
N ILE A 29 6.00 2.48 9.67
CA ILE A 29 4.68 1.95 10.01
C ILE A 29 4.04 1.39 8.75
N THR A 30 3.66 0.10 8.77
CA THR A 30 3.27 -0.63 7.55
C THR A 30 1.83 -1.15 7.60
N PRO A 31 1.20 -1.31 6.42
CA PRO A 31 -0.19 -1.75 6.32
C PRO A 31 -0.31 -3.28 6.29
N TRP A 32 -1.55 -3.73 6.24
CA TRP A 32 -1.94 -5.14 6.23
C TRP A 32 -2.09 -5.75 4.83
N ASN A 33 -2.22 -4.96 3.77
CA ASN A 33 -2.60 -5.47 2.44
C ASN A 33 -1.46 -6.19 1.69
N TYR A 34 -0.23 -5.77 1.87
CA TYR A 34 1.00 -6.44 1.42
C TYR A 34 2.03 -6.41 2.56
N PRO A 35 1.76 -7.12 3.66
CA PRO A 35 2.43 -6.89 4.94
C PRO A 35 3.93 -7.19 4.91
N PHE A 36 4.38 -8.15 4.11
CA PHE A 36 5.79 -8.47 3.95
C PHE A 36 6.51 -7.44 3.06
N GLN A 37 5.98 -7.24 1.84
CA GLN A 37 6.64 -6.37 0.86
C GLN A 37 6.73 -4.92 1.35
N LEU A 38 5.61 -4.37 1.88
CA LEU A 38 5.56 -2.97 2.31
C LEU A 38 6.28 -2.72 3.65
N ALA A 39 6.69 -3.78 4.35
CA ALA A 39 7.60 -3.70 5.49
C ALA A 39 9.05 -3.76 5.06
N ILE A 40 9.41 -4.75 4.25
CA ILE A 40 10.80 -5.04 3.90
C ILE A 40 11.38 -4.01 2.93
N ALA A 41 10.63 -3.56 1.91
CA ALA A 41 11.15 -2.65 0.91
C ALA A 41 11.65 -1.30 1.49
N PRO A 42 10.84 -0.56 2.29
CA PRO A 42 11.33 0.67 2.90
C PRO A 42 12.41 0.41 3.96
N MET A 43 12.35 -0.71 4.69
CA MET A 43 13.39 -1.09 5.66
C MET A 43 14.75 -1.30 4.99
N ILE A 44 14.79 -2.03 3.88
CA ILE A 44 16.04 -2.22 3.10
C ILE A 44 16.61 -0.88 2.66
N ALA A 45 15.77 0.02 2.14
CA ALA A 45 16.20 1.34 1.70
C ALA A 45 16.76 2.17 2.88
N ALA A 46 16.10 2.14 4.04
CA ALA A 46 16.55 2.85 5.24
C ALA A 46 17.89 2.33 5.74
N ILE A 47 18.06 0.99 5.84
CA ILE A 47 19.31 0.36 6.27
C ILE A 47 20.44 0.63 5.26
N ALA A 48 20.17 0.51 3.97
CA ALA A 48 21.16 0.77 2.92
C ALA A 48 21.66 2.23 2.92
N ALA A 49 20.82 3.17 3.37
CA ALA A 49 21.20 4.56 3.56
C ALA A 49 21.97 4.82 4.87
N GLY A 50 22.13 3.82 5.74
CA GLY A 50 22.88 3.91 7.01
C GLY A 50 22.05 4.31 8.23
N ASN A 51 20.73 4.16 8.16
CA ASN A 51 19.83 4.47 9.28
C ASN A 51 19.64 3.26 10.22
N THR A 52 19.26 3.55 11.46
CA THR A 52 18.64 2.58 12.36
C THR A 52 17.13 2.58 12.14
N VAL A 53 16.46 1.44 12.37
CA VAL A 53 15.05 1.27 12.01
C VAL A 53 14.24 0.68 13.16
N VAL A 54 13.11 1.29 13.46
CA VAL A 54 12.01 0.65 14.19
C VAL A 54 10.90 0.37 13.19
N LEU A 55 10.56 -0.92 13.04
CA LEU A 55 9.48 -1.39 12.17
C LEU A 55 8.25 -1.73 13.01
N LYS A 56 7.12 -1.09 12.69
CA LYS A 56 5.80 -1.36 13.28
C LYS A 56 4.90 -2.00 12.21
N PRO A 57 4.84 -3.34 12.14
CA PRO A 57 3.93 -4.04 11.23
C PRO A 57 2.47 -3.92 11.69
N SER A 58 1.53 -4.27 10.79
CA SER A 58 0.12 -4.20 11.07
C SER A 58 -0.35 -5.32 12.00
N GLU A 59 -1.18 -4.98 12.97
CA GLU A 59 -1.86 -5.92 13.87
C GLU A 59 -2.88 -6.83 13.16
N HIS A 60 -3.34 -6.42 11.97
CA HIS A 60 -4.28 -7.23 11.18
C HIS A 60 -3.64 -8.41 10.47
N THR A 61 -2.32 -8.50 10.45
CA THR A 61 -1.54 -9.58 9.81
C THR A 61 -0.57 -10.21 10.81
N GLU A 62 -1.10 -10.68 11.91
CA GLU A 62 -0.34 -11.17 13.07
C GLU A 62 0.71 -12.21 12.73
N ASN A 63 0.36 -13.21 11.89
CA ASN A 63 1.31 -14.27 11.50
C ASN A 63 2.50 -13.71 10.71
N THR A 64 2.24 -12.75 9.80
CA THR A 64 3.32 -12.08 9.05
C THR A 64 4.15 -11.20 9.96
N SER A 65 3.55 -10.52 10.92
CA SER A 65 4.24 -9.67 11.88
C SER A 65 5.19 -10.46 12.77
N LYS A 66 4.75 -11.60 13.28
CA LYS A 66 5.59 -12.56 14.04
C LYS A 66 6.74 -13.13 13.21
N LEU A 67 6.47 -13.45 11.93
CA LEU A 67 7.50 -13.93 11.03
C LEU A 67 8.55 -12.84 10.75
N LEU A 68 8.13 -11.60 10.52
CA LEU A 68 9.03 -10.46 10.34
C LEU A 68 9.89 -10.24 11.58
N GLU A 69 9.31 -10.28 12.77
CA GLU A 69 10.04 -10.17 14.04
C GLU A 69 11.10 -11.26 14.15
N SER A 70 10.72 -12.52 13.92
CA SER A 70 11.63 -13.68 13.98
C SER A 70 12.79 -13.57 12.99
N ILE A 71 12.52 -13.19 11.73
CA ILE A 71 13.57 -13.05 10.71
C ILE A 71 14.50 -11.89 11.07
N ILE A 72 13.95 -10.73 11.41
CA ILE A 72 14.72 -9.52 11.66
C ILE A 72 15.58 -9.67 12.91
N SER A 73 15.04 -10.22 13.99
CA SER A 73 15.79 -10.46 15.24
C SER A 73 16.90 -11.50 15.10
N SER A 74 16.76 -12.43 14.12
CA SER A 74 17.84 -13.39 13.83
C SER A 74 19.03 -12.81 13.05
N VAL A 75 18.81 -11.69 12.35
CA VAL A 75 19.81 -11.09 11.44
C VAL A 75 20.41 -9.81 12.01
N PHE A 76 19.63 -9.00 12.70
CA PHE A 76 20.03 -7.68 13.18
C PHE A 76 20.05 -7.61 14.71
N LYS A 77 20.97 -6.84 15.24
CA LYS A 77 20.94 -6.44 16.65
C LYS A 77 19.78 -5.46 16.88
N PRO A 78 19.11 -5.51 18.05
CA PRO A 78 17.95 -4.66 18.34
C PRO A 78 18.26 -3.14 18.33
N GLU A 79 19.52 -2.77 18.52
CA GLU A 79 19.99 -1.38 18.42
C GLU A 79 20.06 -0.88 16.98
N HIS A 80 20.10 -1.81 16.02
CA HIS A 80 20.15 -1.46 14.60
C HIS A 80 18.77 -1.53 13.95
N VAL A 81 18.09 -2.67 14.12
CA VAL A 81 16.71 -2.87 13.61
C VAL A 81 15.87 -3.57 14.66
N LYS A 82 14.75 -2.95 15.04
CA LYS A 82 13.80 -3.52 16.00
C LYS A 82 12.39 -3.58 15.41
N VAL A 83 11.73 -4.71 15.56
CA VAL A 83 10.30 -4.85 15.27
C VAL A 83 9.51 -4.63 16.56
N ILE A 84 8.46 -3.83 16.48
CA ILE A 84 7.50 -3.61 17.57
C ILE A 84 6.14 -4.09 17.08
N GLU A 85 5.71 -5.24 17.57
CA GLU A 85 4.35 -5.75 17.35
C GLU A 85 3.34 -4.99 18.22
N GLY A 86 2.05 -5.14 17.91
CA GLY A 86 0.97 -4.51 18.64
C GLY A 86 0.06 -3.67 17.75
N GLY A 87 -0.89 -2.99 18.34
CA GLY A 87 -1.94 -2.25 17.65
C GLY A 87 -1.83 -0.73 17.79
N ILE A 88 -3.01 -0.12 17.97
CA ILE A 88 -3.13 1.35 18.13
C ILE A 88 -2.38 1.87 19.36
N PRO A 89 -2.42 1.22 20.54
CA PRO A 89 -1.71 1.71 21.73
C PRO A 89 -0.20 1.82 21.49
N GLU A 90 0.43 0.78 20.94
CA GLU A 90 1.86 0.73 20.65
C GLU A 90 2.24 1.77 19.58
N THR A 91 1.43 1.90 18.54
CA THR A 91 1.63 2.93 17.50
C THR A 91 1.59 4.33 18.11
N ASN A 92 0.64 4.59 19.02
CA ASN A 92 0.53 5.89 19.69
C ASN A 92 1.72 6.17 20.62
N LEU A 93 2.30 5.15 21.25
CA LEU A 93 3.53 5.31 22.04
C LEU A 93 4.71 5.65 21.13
N LEU A 94 4.91 4.93 20.04
CA LEU A 94 5.96 5.22 19.07
C LEU A 94 5.85 6.63 18.47
N LEU A 95 4.64 7.11 18.22
CA LEU A 95 4.39 8.45 17.67
C LEU A 95 4.63 9.59 18.69
N LYS A 96 4.79 9.30 19.98
CA LYS A 96 5.19 10.29 20.99
C LYS A 96 6.69 10.49 21.05
N GLU A 97 7.46 9.55 20.55
CA GLU A 97 8.90 9.62 20.52
C GLU A 97 9.40 10.51 19.38
N ARG A 98 10.60 11.07 19.54
CA ARG A 98 11.26 11.83 18.50
C ARG A 98 11.95 10.90 17.53
N TRP A 99 11.60 11.02 16.26
CA TRP A 99 12.23 10.32 15.13
C TRP A 99 12.92 11.30 14.20
N ASP A 100 13.98 10.84 13.54
CA ASP A 100 14.66 11.62 12.51
C ASP A 100 13.95 11.49 11.15
N TYR A 101 13.16 10.43 10.97
CA TYR A 101 12.28 10.22 9.80
C TYR A 101 11.14 9.27 10.12
N ILE A 102 9.96 9.50 9.55
CA ILE A 102 8.84 8.55 9.62
C ILE A 102 8.39 8.20 8.22
N PHE A 103 8.37 6.88 7.92
CA PHE A 103 7.77 6.32 6.70
C PHE A 103 6.48 5.59 7.07
N PHE A 104 5.37 6.09 6.57
CA PHE A 104 4.05 5.54 6.85
C PHE A 104 3.36 5.09 5.57
N THR A 105 2.83 3.86 5.56
CA THR A 105 1.92 3.38 4.51
C THR A 105 0.60 2.96 5.14
N GLY A 106 -0.53 3.51 4.68
CA GLY A 106 -1.84 3.19 5.22
C GLY A 106 -2.95 4.12 4.76
N SER A 107 -3.96 4.32 5.62
CA SER A 107 -5.11 5.18 5.29
C SER A 107 -4.80 6.67 5.43
N VAL A 108 -5.50 7.49 4.65
CA VAL A 108 -5.43 8.98 4.77
C VAL A 108 -5.74 9.46 6.19
N ALA A 109 -6.71 8.83 6.87
CA ALA A 109 -7.07 9.21 8.23
C ALA A 109 -5.92 9.02 9.21
N VAL A 110 -5.23 7.86 9.15
CA VAL A 110 -4.07 7.58 10.01
C VAL A 110 -2.86 8.41 9.57
N GLY A 111 -2.65 8.61 8.27
CA GLY A 111 -1.58 9.49 7.77
C GLY A 111 -1.66 10.92 8.33
N LYS A 112 -2.87 11.47 8.48
CA LYS A 112 -3.08 12.76 9.16
C LYS A 112 -2.66 12.74 10.63
N ILE A 113 -2.88 11.63 11.33
CA ILE A 113 -2.45 11.44 12.73
C ILE A 113 -0.93 11.43 12.79
N VAL A 114 -0.27 10.66 11.92
CA VAL A 114 1.20 10.60 11.82
C VAL A 114 1.80 11.97 11.53
N ALA A 115 1.25 12.70 10.55
CA ALA A 115 1.71 14.05 10.21
C ALA A 115 1.58 15.01 11.39
N LYS A 116 0.46 14.95 12.13
CA LYS A 116 0.24 15.77 13.34
C LYS A 116 1.24 15.42 14.44
N ALA A 117 1.56 14.15 14.63
CA ALA A 117 2.53 13.69 15.63
C ALA A 117 3.98 14.10 15.30
N ALA A 118 4.34 14.10 14.02
CA ALA A 118 5.67 14.51 13.55
C ALA A 118 5.92 16.03 13.64
N ALA A 119 4.87 16.84 13.49
CA ALA A 119 4.96 18.30 13.39
C ALA A 119 5.69 18.99 14.57
N PRO A 120 5.45 18.65 15.86
CA PRO A 120 6.17 19.30 16.98
C PRO A 120 7.69 19.12 16.95
N PHE A 121 8.15 18.04 16.33
CA PHE A 121 9.57 17.70 16.22
C PHE A 121 10.20 18.13 14.89
N LEU A 122 9.37 18.67 13.96
CA LEU A 122 9.74 18.96 12.56
C LEU A 122 10.33 17.72 11.85
N THR A 123 9.90 16.52 12.26
CA THR A 123 10.34 15.26 11.66
C THR A 123 9.86 15.17 10.22
N PRO A 124 10.75 14.97 9.24
CA PRO A 124 10.35 14.71 7.86
C PRO A 124 9.61 13.38 7.75
N ILE A 125 8.56 13.37 6.91
CA ILE A 125 7.69 12.20 6.75
C ILE A 125 7.49 11.87 5.28
N THR A 126 7.37 10.56 4.97
CA THR A 126 6.73 10.07 3.75
C THR A 126 5.42 9.39 4.11
N LEU A 127 4.37 9.77 3.41
CA LEU A 127 3.03 9.21 3.55
C LEU A 127 2.63 8.52 2.25
N GLU A 128 2.63 7.19 2.25
CA GLU A 128 2.09 6.36 1.19
C GLU A 128 0.64 6.01 1.55
N LEU A 129 -0.31 6.51 0.77
CA LEU A 129 -1.73 6.50 1.13
C LEU A 129 -2.56 5.77 0.08
N GLY A 130 -3.86 5.63 0.33
CA GLY A 130 -4.79 5.09 -0.64
C GLY A 130 -4.95 6.02 -1.86
N GLY A 131 -5.48 5.46 -2.96
CA GLY A 131 -5.67 6.19 -4.21
C GLY A 131 -7.08 6.04 -4.79
N LYS A 132 -7.41 6.95 -5.73
CA LYS A 132 -8.57 6.94 -6.60
C LYS A 132 -8.09 6.95 -8.04
N ASN A 133 -7.44 5.85 -8.45
CA ASN A 133 -6.66 5.79 -9.69
C ASN A 133 -7.57 5.68 -10.92
N PRO A 134 -7.54 6.64 -11.85
CA PRO A 134 -8.22 6.53 -13.12
C PRO A 134 -7.53 5.49 -14.01
N CYS A 135 -8.32 4.72 -14.75
CA CYS A 135 -7.82 3.90 -15.85
C CYS A 135 -8.46 4.37 -17.15
N ILE A 136 -7.66 4.84 -18.08
CA ILE A 136 -8.12 5.40 -19.36
C ILE A 136 -8.04 4.30 -20.42
N ILE A 137 -9.15 4.07 -21.12
CA ILE A 137 -9.30 3.03 -22.12
C ILE A 137 -9.79 3.68 -23.42
N ASP A 138 -8.92 3.67 -24.42
CA ASP A 138 -9.25 4.09 -25.76
C ASP A 138 -9.75 2.91 -26.62
N ASN A 139 -9.88 3.10 -27.93
CA ASN A 139 -10.35 2.11 -28.88
C ASN A 139 -9.24 1.47 -29.72
N THR A 140 -7.97 1.64 -29.30
CA THR A 140 -6.82 1.16 -30.10
C THR A 140 -6.42 -0.28 -29.78
N MET A 141 -6.83 -0.82 -28.62
CA MET A 141 -6.48 -2.15 -28.17
C MET A 141 -7.69 -3.09 -28.11
N SER A 142 -7.42 -4.40 -28.17
CA SER A 142 -8.44 -5.44 -27.95
C SER A 142 -9.05 -5.34 -26.55
N THR A 143 -10.38 -5.29 -26.46
CA THR A 143 -11.14 -5.26 -25.19
C THR A 143 -10.88 -6.50 -24.35
N GLN A 144 -10.62 -7.65 -24.96
CA GLN A 144 -10.28 -8.91 -24.25
C GLN A 144 -8.94 -8.76 -23.49
N LEU A 145 -7.90 -8.19 -24.15
CA LEU A 145 -6.61 -7.96 -23.48
C LEU A 145 -6.74 -6.91 -22.38
N ILE A 146 -7.53 -5.87 -22.62
CA ILE A 146 -7.83 -4.85 -21.59
C ILE A 146 -8.53 -5.50 -20.41
N ALA A 147 -9.55 -6.35 -20.65
CA ALA A 147 -10.27 -7.06 -19.59
C ALA A 147 -9.35 -7.90 -18.72
N LYS A 148 -8.44 -8.68 -19.31
CA LYS A 148 -7.43 -9.46 -18.56
C LYS A 148 -6.58 -8.60 -17.64
N ARG A 149 -6.06 -7.48 -18.14
CA ARG A 149 -5.24 -6.56 -17.36
C ARG A 149 -6.03 -5.87 -16.25
N LEU A 150 -7.28 -5.49 -16.53
CA LEU A 150 -8.15 -4.85 -15.56
C LEU A 150 -8.59 -5.80 -14.45
N VAL A 151 -9.00 -7.01 -14.78
CA VAL A 151 -9.43 -8.02 -13.80
C VAL A 151 -8.25 -8.36 -12.88
N TRP A 152 -7.07 -8.61 -13.45
CA TRP A 152 -5.87 -8.82 -12.65
C TRP A 152 -5.53 -7.61 -11.78
N GLY A 153 -5.44 -6.41 -12.36
CA GLY A 153 -5.01 -5.21 -11.64
C GLY A 153 -6.02 -4.73 -10.60
N LYS A 154 -7.33 -5.01 -10.81
CA LYS A 154 -8.39 -4.60 -9.88
C LYS A 154 -8.65 -5.62 -8.79
N PHE A 155 -8.65 -6.93 -9.10
CA PHE A 155 -9.12 -7.95 -8.18
C PHE A 155 -8.01 -8.76 -7.51
N ILE A 156 -6.74 -8.56 -7.88
CA ILE A 156 -5.64 -9.03 -7.04
C ILE A 156 -5.82 -8.49 -5.61
N ASN A 157 -5.67 -9.35 -4.63
CA ASN A 157 -5.93 -9.05 -3.22
C ASN A 157 -7.35 -8.49 -2.96
N ALA A 158 -8.37 -8.94 -3.72
CA ALA A 158 -9.75 -8.43 -3.70
C ALA A 158 -9.84 -6.89 -3.85
N GLY A 159 -8.94 -6.28 -4.61
CA GLY A 159 -8.89 -4.83 -4.83
C GLY A 159 -8.35 -3.99 -3.67
N GLN A 160 -7.83 -4.62 -2.63
CA GLN A 160 -7.28 -3.96 -1.45
C GLN A 160 -5.86 -3.44 -1.70
N THR A 161 -5.70 -2.66 -2.76
CA THR A 161 -4.41 -2.19 -3.30
C THR A 161 -4.49 -0.69 -3.57
N CYS A 162 -3.53 0.06 -3.06
CA CYS A 162 -3.50 1.53 -3.19
C CYS A 162 -3.42 2.00 -4.65
N ILE A 163 -2.79 1.21 -5.53
CA ILE A 163 -2.61 1.51 -6.96
C ILE A 163 -3.61 0.79 -7.87
N ALA A 164 -4.60 0.05 -7.33
CA ALA A 164 -5.61 -0.62 -8.14
C ALA A 164 -6.43 0.38 -8.95
N PRO A 165 -6.85 0.04 -10.19
CA PRO A 165 -7.81 0.84 -10.92
C PRO A 165 -9.08 1.06 -10.09
N ASP A 166 -9.49 2.33 -9.89
CA ASP A 166 -10.67 2.67 -9.10
C ASP A 166 -11.89 2.91 -10.00
N TYR A 167 -11.70 3.69 -11.06
CA TYR A 167 -12.72 3.94 -12.07
C TYR A 167 -12.14 3.92 -13.49
N LEU A 168 -13.02 3.63 -14.47
CA LEU A 168 -12.64 3.49 -15.86
C LEU A 168 -13.20 4.67 -16.67
N LEU A 169 -12.34 5.37 -17.41
CA LEU A 169 -12.70 6.32 -18.46
C LEU A 169 -12.62 5.59 -19.80
N VAL A 170 -13.78 5.18 -20.34
CA VAL A 170 -13.85 4.26 -21.48
C VAL A 170 -14.37 4.98 -22.70
N HIS A 171 -13.70 4.83 -23.85
CA HIS A 171 -14.21 5.31 -25.13
C HIS A 171 -15.54 4.66 -25.44
N SER A 172 -16.54 5.45 -25.86
CA SER A 172 -17.94 5.01 -26.01
C SER A 172 -18.12 3.83 -26.96
N SER A 173 -17.31 3.77 -28.03
CA SER A 173 -17.40 2.69 -29.05
C SER A 173 -17.05 1.30 -28.52
N VAL A 174 -16.22 1.19 -27.47
CA VAL A 174 -15.76 -0.10 -26.92
C VAL A 174 -16.44 -0.45 -25.59
N LYS A 175 -17.20 0.46 -24.99
CA LYS A 175 -17.81 0.28 -23.65
C LYS A 175 -18.62 -1.00 -23.51
N LYS A 176 -19.54 -1.27 -24.45
CA LYS A 176 -20.43 -2.45 -24.36
C LYS A 176 -19.64 -3.76 -24.43
N GLN A 177 -18.69 -3.83 -25.37
CA GLN A 177 -17.85 -5.01 -25.54
C GLN A 177 -16.94 -5.22 -24.34
N LEU A 178 -16.32 -4.17 -23.80
CA LEU A 178 -15.47 -4.25 -22.63
C LEU A 178 -16.24 -4.78 -21.40
N ILE A 179 -17.47 -4.33 -21.15
CA ILE A 179 -18.31 -4.85 -20.06
C ILE A 179 -18.54 -6.36 -20.22
N SER A 180 -18.83 -6.81 -21.45
CA SER A 180 -19.00 -8.23 -21.73
C SER A 180 -17.73 -9.03 -21.46
N ASP A 181 -16.59 -8.52 -21.92
CA ASP A 181 -15.29 -9.19 -21.76
C ASP A 181 -14.81 -9.18 -20.30
N LEU A 182 -15.08 -8.12 -19.53
CA LEU A 182 -14.81 -8.07 -18.09
C LEU A 182 -15.57 -9.16 -17.32
N LYS A 183 -16.87 -9.33 -17.60
CA LYS A 183 -17.68 -10.40 -16.97
C LYS A 183 -17.11 -11.78 -17.26
N LYS A 184 -16.76 -12.07 -18.51
CA LYS A 184 -16.14 -13.34 -18.92
C LYS A 184 -14.81 -13.57 -18.25
N GLU A 185 -13.99 -12.52 -18.18
CA GLU A 185 -12.66 -12.63 -17.57
C GLU A 185 -12.73 -12.83 -16.06
N ILE A 186 -13.68 -12.22 -15.34
CA ILE A 186 -13.88 -12.47 -13.92
C ILE A 186 -14.25 -13.94 -13.68
N ILE A 187 -15.15 -14.48 -14.48
CA ILE A 187 -15.54 -15.90 -14.41
C ILE A 187 -14.35 -16.81 -14.75
N SER A 188 -13.59 -16.46 -15.78
CA SER A 188 -12.38 -17.20 -16.17
C SER A 188 -11.32 -17.22 -15.06
N ALA A 189 -11.15 -16.11 -14.34
CA ALA A 189 -10.13 -15.97 -13.31
C ALA A 189 -10.51 -16.63 -11.97
N TYR A 190 -11.80 -16.55 -11.59
CA TYR A 190 -12.25 -16.92 -10.25
C TYR A 190 -13.37 -17.98 -10.22
N GLY A 191 -13.81 -18.47 -11.39
CA GLY A 191 -14.92 -19.41 -11.51
C GLY A 191 -16.29 -18.75 -11.44
N ASP A 192 -17.34 -19.57 -11.59
CA ASP A 192 -18.74 -19.13 -11.51
C ASP A 192 -19.12 -18.70 -10.07
N ASN A 193 -18.47 -19.27 -9.08
CA ASN A 193 -18.59 -18.88 -7.67
C ASN A 193 -17.25 -18.40 -7.10
N PRO A 194 -16.90 -17.11 -7.22
CA PRO A 194 -15.63 -16.59 -6.71
C PRO A 194 -15.43 -16.75 -5.20
N GLN A 195 -16.51 -16.96 -4.42
CA GLN A 195 -16.38 -17.22 -2.98
C GLN A 195 -15.69 -18.56 -2.68
N GLU A 196 -15.87 -19.55 -3.55
CA GLU A 196 -15.22 -20.85 -3.44
C GLU A 196 -13.85 -20.91 -4.14
N SER A 197 -13.47 -19.85 -4.86
CA SER A 197 -12.19 -19.80 -5.56
C SER A 197 -11.02 -19.73 -4.57
N PRO A 198 -10.00 -20.59 -4.74
CA PRO A 198 -8.78 -20.50 -3.92
C PRO A 198 -7.94 -19.27 -4.24
N ASP A 199 -8.20 -18.61 -5.38
CA ASP A 199 -7.43 -17.46 -5.87
C ASP A 199 -8.09 -16.11 -5.52
N TYR A 200 -9.31 -16.11 -4.94
CA TYR A 200 -10.00 -14.89 -4.56
C TYR A 200 -10.00 -14.69 -3.04
N PRO A 201 -9.24 -13.71 -2.51
CA PRO A 201 -9.12 -13.52 -1.07
C PRO A 201 -10.35 -12.84 -0.45
N ARG A 202 -10.28 -12.63 0.86
CA ARG A 202 -11.31 -11.96 1.66
C ARG A 202 -10.96 -10.51 1.96
N ILE A 203 -11.96 -9.71 2.29
CA ILE A 203 -11.76 -8.38 2.86
C ILE A 203 -11.18 -8.54 4.26
N ILE A 204 -10.19 -7.74 4.61
CA ILE A 204 -9.36 -7.92 5.81
C ILE A 204 -10.16 -8.01 7.12
N ASN A 205 -11.28 -7.31 7.21
CA ASN A 205 -12.15 -7.32 8.37
C ASN A 205 -13.56 -6.80 8.06
N THR A 206 -14.49 -7.04 8.98
CA THR A 206 -15.90 -6.63 8.88
C THR A 206 -16.09 -5.11 8.78
N LYS A 207 -15.24 -4.32 9.42
CA LYS A 207 -15.27 -2.84 9.34
C LYS A 207 -15.03 -2.36 7.90
N ASN A 208 -14.01 -2.92 7.23
CA ASN A 208 -13.74 -2.59 5.84
C ASN A 208 -14.81 -3.14 4.89
N LEU A 209 -15.33 -4.34 5.16
CA LEU A 209 -16.44 -4.89 4.41
C LEU A 209 -17.67 -3.98 4.49
N SER A 210 -18.08 -3.56 5.70
CA SER A 210 -19.22 -2.65 5.89
C SER A 210 -19.04 -1.31 5.15
N ARG A 211 -17.81 -0.76 5.20
CA ARG A 211 -17.48 0.47 4.46
C ARG A 211 -17.65 0.28 2.94
N LEU A 212 -17.20 -0.84 2.39
CA LEU A 212 -17.33 -1.14 0.95
C LEU A 212 -18.78 -1.39 0.57
N THR A 213 -19.51 -2.14 1.38
CA THR A 213 -20.94 -2.42 1.19
C THR A 213 -21.77 -1.13 1.14
N SER A 214 -21.47 -0.17 2.02
CA SER A 214 -22.18 1.11 2.06
C SER A 214 -21.99 1.99 0.80
N MET A 215 -21.05 1.63 -0.07
CA MET A 215 -20.81 2.31 -1.36
C MET A 215 -21.57 1.66 -2.52
N LEU A 216 -22.16 0.47 -2.32
CA LEU A 216 -22.92 -0.22 -3.37
C LEU A 216 -24.34 0.36 -3.45
N GLU A 217 -24.74 0.66 -4.65
CA GLU A 217 -26.11 1.01 -5.02
C GLU A 217 -26.63 -0.09 -5.96
N ASP A 218 -27.52 -0.95 -5.49
CA ASP A 218 -28.00 -2.15 -6.23
C ASP A 218 -28.44 -1.83 -7.67
N SER A 219 -29.08 -0.69 -7.87
CA SER A 219 -29.52 -0.23 -9.20
C SER A 219 -28.37 0.06 -10.17
N LYS A 220 -27.13 0.20 -9.68
CA LYS A 220 -25.93 0.47 -10.48
C LYS A 220 -25.03 -0.75 -10.64
N VAL A 221 -25.25 -1.82 -9.86
CA VAL A 221 -24.48 -3.06 -9.97
C VAL A 221 -24.90 -3.82 -11.22
N ILE A 222 -23.95 -4.07 -12.12
CA ILE A 222 -24.20 -4.82 -13.36
C ILE A 222 -23.59 -6.22 -13.37
N PHE A 223 -22.76 -6.52 -12.35
CA PHE A 223 -22.14 -7.82 -12.13
C PHE A 223 -21.62 -7.91 -10.69
N GLY A 224 -21.69 -9.09 -10.08
CA GLY A 224 -21.24 -9.31 -8.69
C GLY A 224 -22.22 -8.73 -7.67
N GLY A 225 -21.68 -8.06 -6.64
CA GLY A 225 -22.46 -7.41 -5.59
C GLY A 225 -22.86 -8.33 -4.44
N HIS A 226 -22.63 -9.65 -4.55
CA HIS A 226 -22.93 -10.59 -3.45
C HIS A 226 -22.00 -10.36 -2.26
N ILE A 227 -22.56 -10.40 -1.04
CA ILE A 227 -21.87 -10.12 0.21
C ILE A 227 -22.15 -11.25 1.20
N ASP A 228 -21.10 -11.76 1.84
CA ASP A 228 -21.20 -12.63 3.00
C ASP A 228 -20.41 -12.01 4.15
N THR A 229 -21.12 -11.52 5.15
CA THR A 229 -20.52 -10.85 6.31
C THR A 229 -19.82 -11.82 7.24
N THR A 230 -20.22 -13.10 7.26
CA THR A 230 -19.61 -14.14 8.11
C THR A 230 -18.25 -14.58 7.57
N ASP A 231 -18.06 -14.50 6.26
CA ASP A 231 -16.84 -14.87 5.54
C ASP A 231 -16.00 -13.64 5.13
N CYS A 232 -16.37 -12.43 5.57
CA CYS A 232 -15.76 -11.18 5.09
C CYS A 232 -15.65 -11.12 3.56
N TYR A 233 -16.62 -11.69 2.84
CA TYR A 233 -16.62 -11.78 1.39
C TYR A 233 -17.40 -10.64 0.73
N LEU A 234 -16.84 -10.11 -0.33
CA LEU A 234 -17.49 -9.23 -1.31
C LEU A 234 -17.09 -9.72 -2.70
N ALA A 235 -18.10 -10.11 -3.49
CA ALA A 235 -17.87 -10.57 -4.84
C ALA A 235 -17.14 -9.53 -5.71
N PRO A 236 -16.35 -9.94 -6.72
CA PRO A 236 -15.86 -9.05 -7.76
C PRO A 236 -17.01 -8.28 -8.39
N THR A 237 -17.05 -6.97 -8.19
CA THR A 237 -18.21 -6.13 -8.54
C THR A 237 -17.80 -5.06 -9.53
#